data_85da3e03cb6673da3dcd2567fe1ed149
#
_entry.id   85da3e03cb6673da3dcd2567fe1ed149
#
_cell.length_a   1.000
_cell.length_b   1.000
_cell.length_c   1.000
_cell.angle_alpha   90.00
_cell.angle_beta   90.00
_cell.angle_gamma   90.00
#
_symmetry.space_group_name_H-M   'P 1'
#
loop_
_entity.id
_entity.type
_entity.pdbx_description
1 polymer ?
#
loop_
_entity_poly.entity_id
_entity_poly.type
_entity_poly.pdbx_seq_one_letter_code
_entity_poly.pdbx_strand_id
1 'polypeptide(L)'
;MIAFRFFFRNAMKTVLFKNVLLNGAETDILIAGNRFGKIAPALSLPAGMPDAEIVDGKNLAVLPSFCNAHTHAAMTMLRGYADDMALFDWLFKNILPAEDTLTAEDIYCGSRLAALEMIRSGTTFFNDMYFMNGETARAARELGMRAEIAMTFVDAMEDERREKMFAQLAALPFGGNADGSGRVRFSVAAHAVYTVSEKLWRRCADVARERGLRLHVHLSETKKEVDDCVAAHGLSPVRWLDSLGVLGGNVVAAHGVWLDDEEIALLRERGVTLVHNPASNMKLASGIFRGKALSRAGCRVALGTDGAASNNNLDMREEMKLAALLAKVSGDPEAVPAVEVFGWATRGGFRAFGIDAGEIAEGKLADAVFVDLRNERLVPNHNLISNWVYAADARCVRHVLCDGNFLMRDGVVPGEEEIVEAARRAPFLRRKN
;
A
#
# COMPACT_ATOMS: atom_id res chain seq x y z
N MET A 1 0.57 25.54 22.57
CA MET A 1 -0.24 25.49 21.32
C MET A 1 0.56 26.25 20.26
N ILE A 2 1.54 25.58 19.64
CA ILE A 2 2.32 26.14 18.51
C ILE A 2 1.84 25.37 17.28
N ALA A 3 0.97 26.01 16.50
CA ALA A 3 0.49 25.50 15.24
C ALA A 3 1.62 25.61 14.21
N PHE A 4 2.39 24.54 14.02
CA PHE A 4 3.25 24.43 12.85
C PHE A 4 2.38 24.22 11.61
N ARG A 5 2.06 25.32 10.92
CA ARG A 5 1.50 25.29 9.57
C ARG A 5 2.63 24.89 8.61
N PHE A 6 2.81 23.59 8.38
CA PHE A 6 3.52 23.13 7.20
C PHE A 6 2.65 23.39 5.96
N PHE A 7 2.67 24.61 5.47
CA PHE A 7 2.19 24.90 4.13
C PHE A 7 3.30 24.46 3.15
N PHE A 8 3.13 23.28 2.52
CA PHE A 8 3.73 23.06 1.22
C PHE A 8 3.09 24.08 0.25
N ARG A 9 3.64 25.29 0.20
CA ARG A 9 3.32 26.22 -0.88
C ARG A 9 3.82 25.60 -2.17
N ASN A 10 2.90 25.24 -3.07
CA ASN A 10 3.12 24.75 -4.41
C ASN A 10 3.80 25.83 -5.31
N ALA A 11 5.05 26.18 -5.04
CA ALA A 11 5.94 26.58 -6.11
C ALA A 11 6.43 25.27 -6.73
N MET A 12 6.11 25.01 -8.01
CA MET A 12 6.61 23.84 -8.72
C MET A 12 8.14 23.88 -8.69
N LYS A 13 8.74 23.11 -7.77
CA LYS A 13 10.20 23.03 -7.64
C LYS A 13 10.74 22.25 -8.82
N THR A 14 11.82 22.76 -9.37
CA THR A 14 12.64 22.03 -10.34
C THR A 14 13.85 21.49 -9.60
N VAL A 15 14.09 20.18 -9.72
CA VAL A 15 15.26 19.51 -9.13
C VAL A 15 16.01 18.77 -10.22
N LEU A 16 17.31 18.99 -10.31
CA LEU A 16 18.20 18.27 -11.20
C LEU A 16 19.11 17.35 -10.37
N PHE A 17 18.85 16.05 -10.44
CA PHE A 17 19.78 15.04 -9.93
C PHE A 17 20.87 14.79 -10.96
N LYS A 18 22.13 14.91 -10.55
CA LYS A 18 23.30 14.66 -11.40
C LYS A 18 23.92 13.31 -11.06
N ASN A 19 24.45 12.63 -12.06
CA ASN A 19 25.28 11.43 -11.90
C ASN A 19 24.62 10.27 -11.14
N VAL A 20 23.30 10.06 -11.30
CA VAL A 20 22.59 8.93 -10.66
C VAL A 20 22.67 7.67 -11.52
N LEU A 21 22.69 6.49 -10.88
CA LEU A 21 22.59 5.23 -11.58
C LEU A 21 21.11 4.90 -11.87
N LEU A 22 20.76 4.80 -13.14
CA LEU A 22 19.45 4.33 -13.62
C LEU A 22 19.65 3.17 -14.58
N ASN A 23 19.06 2.02 -14.30
CA ASN A 23 19.12 0.82 -15.15
C ASN A 23 20.56 0.42 -15.58
N GLY A 24 21.53 0.60 -14.66
CA GLY A 24 22.92 0.23 -14.88
C GLY A 24 23.76 1.30 -15.62
N ALA A 25 23.21 2.44 -15.98
CA ALA A 25 23.91 3.55 -16.62
C ALA A 25 23.85 4.82 -15.74
N GLU A 26 24.95 5.57 -15.70
CA GLU A 26 25.00 6.89 -15.05
C GLU A 26 24.24 7.90 -15.93
N THR A 27 23.37 8.68 -15.34
CA THR A 27 22.54 9.66 -16.04
C THR A 27 22.17 10.82 -15.11
N ASP A 28 21.63 11.89 -15.67
CA ASP A 28 21.01 12.98 -14.92
C ASP A 28 19.49 12.92 -15.07
N ILE A 29 18.77 13.35 -14.03
CA ILE A 29 17.31 13.34 -14.01
C ILE A 29 16.83 14.73 -13.62
N LEU A 30 16.12 15.38 -14.53
CA LEU A 30 15.40 16.62 -14.26
C LEU A 30 13.98 16.29 -13.80
N ILE A 31 13.60 16.77 -12.63
CA ILE A 31 12.22 16.76 -12.14
C ILE A 31 11.67 18.17 -12.31
N ALA A 32 10.57 18.29 -13.06
CA ALA A 32 9.88 19.54 -13.32
C ALA A 32 8.45 19.46 -12.75
N GLY A 33 8.21 20.18 -11.68
CA GLY A 33 6.95 20.07 -10.94
C GLY A 33 6.77 18.68 -10.34
N ASN A 34 5.72 17.98 -10.72
CA ASN A 34 5.41 16.65 -10.18
C ASN A 34 5.80 15.50 -11.13
N ARG A 35 6.56 15.76 -12.20
CA ARG A 35 6.90 14.74 -13.20
C ARG A 35 8.40 14.66 -13.47
N PHE A 36 8.84 13.48 -13.88
CA PHE A 36 10.14 13.35 -14.53
C PHE A 36 10.10 14.12 -15.84
N GLY A 37 10.93 15.15 -15.95
CA GLY A 37 11.09 15.95 -17.16
C GLY A 37 12.03 15.25 -18.15
N LYS A 38 13.32 15.65 -18.15
CA LYS A 38 14.34 15.08 -19.03
C LYS A 38 15.22 14.07 -18.27
N ILE A 39 15.52 12.95 -18.91
CA ILE A 39 16.45 11.93 -18.41
C ILE A 39 17.54 11.73 -19.49
N ALA A 40 18.74 12.19 -19.26
CA ALA A 40 19.85 12.06 -20.20
C ALA A 40 21.19 12.35 -19.49
N PRO A 41 22.32 11.83 -19.98
CA PRO A 41 23.63 12.21 -19.45
C PRO A 41 23.93 13.69 -19.72
N ALA A 42 24.69 14.31 -18.81
CA ALA A 42 25.21 15.67 -18.92
C ALA A 42 24.15 16.77 -19.15
N LEU A 43 22.99 16.67 -18.46
CA LEU A 43 21.97 17.72 -18.53
C LEU A 43 22.48 19.01 -17.91
N SER A 44 22.16 20.12 -18.57
CA SER A 44 22.23 21.47 -17.98
C SER A 44 20.81 21.95 -17.64
N LEU A 45 20.73 22.85 -16.66
CA LEU A 45 19.45 23.48 -16.36
C LEU A 45 18.96 24.30 -17.56
N PRO A 46 17.65 24.21 -17.90
CA PRO A 46 17.09 25.06 -18.92
C PRO A 46 17.29 26.55 -18.61
N ALA A 47 17.55 27.35 -19.62
CA ALA A 47 17.62 28.79 -19.46
C ALA A 47 16.30 29.34 -18.88
N GLY A 48 16.39 30.19 -17.82
CA GLY A 48 15.20 30.74 -17.18
C GLY A 48 14.67 29.99 -15.97
N MET A 49 15.40 29.00 -15.44
CA MET A 49 15.10 28.30 -14.19
C MET A 49 16.16 28.55 -13.10
N PRO A 50 16.35 29.81 -12.63
CA PRO A 50 17.42 30.15 -11.69
C PRO A 50 17.23 29.51 -10.31
N ASP A 51 16.00 29.13 -9.95
CA ASP A 51 15.65 28.55 -8.64
C ASP A 51 15.67 27.00 -8.65
N ALA A 52 16.20 26.36 -9.71
CA ALA A 52 16.30 24.92 -9.76
C ALA A 52 17.38 24.42 -8.80
N GLU A 53 17.02 23.44 -8.00
CA GLU A 53 17.95 22.80 -7.06
C GLU A 53 18.79 21.73 -7.80
N ILE A 54 20.11 21.73 -7.60
CA ILE A 54 21.00 20.67 -8.11
C ILE A 54 21.38 19.77 -6.95
N VAL A 55 21.12 18.47 -7.11
CA VAL A 55 21.49 17.41 -6.15
C VAL A 55 22.57 16.54 -6.77
N ASP A 56 23.70 16.37 -6.10
CA ASP A 56 24.71 15.39 -6.52
C ASP A 56 24.24 13.98 -6.16
N GLY A 57 23.96 13.21 -7.20
CA GLY A 57 23.51 11.82 -7.09
C GLY A 57 24.62 10.79 -7.22
N LYS A 58 25.89 11.21 -7.16
CA LYS A 58 27.02 10.27 -7.21
C LYS A 58 26.89 9.20 -6.12
N ASN A 59 27.04 7.94 -6.51
CA ASN A 59 26.80 6.76 -5.67
C ASN A 59 25.34 6.54 -5.24
N LEU A 60 24.37 7.22 -5.85
CA LEU A 60 22.97 6.91 -5.69
C LEU A 60 22.42 6.15 -6.91
N ALA A 61 21.59 5.13 -6.67
CA ALA A 61 20.73 4.59 -7.69
C ALA A 61 19.32 5.13 -7.50
N VAL A 62 18.60 5.36 -8.60
CA VAL A 62 17.19 5.73 -8.57
C VAL A 62 16.32 4.55 -8.98
N LEU A 63 15.30 4.28 -8.17
CA LEU A 63 14.31 3.22 -8.37
C LEU A 63 12.90 3.81 -8.26
N PRO A 64 11.88 3.20 -8.89
CA PRO A 64 10.49 3.52 -8.59
C PRO A 64 10.22 3.33 -7.09
N SER A 65 9.41 4.21 -6.52
CA SER A 65 8.91 4.05 -5.15
C SER A 65 7.91 2.90 -5.05
N PHE A 66 7.62 2.47 -3.83
CA PHE A 66 6.66 1.41 -3.58
C PHE A 66 5.22 1.92 -3.50
N CYS A 67 4.31 1.05 -3.93
CA CYS A 67 2.89 1.12 -3.71
C CYS A 67 2.48 0.02 -2.72
N ASN A 68 2.13 0.37 -1.50
CA ASN A 68 1.54 -0.54 -0.53
C ASN A 68 0.04 -0.68 -0.84
N ALA A 69 -0.33 -1.76 -1.53
CA ALA A 69 -1.67 -1.92 -2.11
C ALA A 69 -2.73 -2.38 -1.10
N HIS A 70 -2.35 -2.75 0.12
CA HIS A 70 -3.24 -3.10 1.23
C HIS A 70 -2.56 -2.87 2.57
N THR A 71 -3.21 -2.05 3.40
CA THR A 71 -2.81 -1.84 4.79
C THR A 71 -3.99 -1.42 5.66
N HIS A 72 -3.80 -1.50 6.98
CA HIS A 72 -4.61 -0.91 8.04
C HIS A 72 -3.70 0.03 8.84
N ALA A 73 -3.48 1.23 8.31
CA ALA A 73 -2.40 2.12 8.74
C ALA A 73 -2.43 2.42 10.26
N ALA A 74 -3.61 2.70 10.83
CA ALA A 74 -3.73 3.01 12.24
C ALA A 74 -3.45 1.82 13.17
N MET A 75 -3.41 0.57 12.67
CA MET A 75 -3.03 -0.60 13.45
C MET A 75 -1.57 -0.61 13.92
N THR A 76 -0.77 0.40 13.59
CA THR A 76 0.51 0.63 14.28
C THR A 76 0.32 0.81 15.79
N MET A 77 -0.86 1.28 16.24
CA MET A 77 -1.23 1.33 17.66
C MET A 77 -1.43 -0.05 18.31
N LEU A 78 -1.65 -1.08 17.51
CA LEU A 78 -1.88 -2.47 17.93
C LEU A 78 -0.68 -3.39 17.63
N ARG A 79 0.45 -2.83 17.24
CA ARG A 79 1.68 -3.59 16.96
C ARG A 79 2.10 -4.44 18.16
N GLY A 80 2.21 -5.76 17.98
CA GLY A 80 2.56 -6.70 19.04
C GLY A 80 1.49 -6.84 20.15
N TYR A 81 0.25 -6.41 19.88
CA TYR A 81 -0.84 -6.47 20.84
C TYR A 81 -1.38 -7.89 21.04
N ALA A 82 -1.46 -8.66 19.96
CA ALA A 82 -1.95 -10.04 19.94
C ALA A 82 -1.20 -10.80 18.85
N ASP A 83 -0.29 -11.67 19.23
CA ASP A 83 0.54 -12.46 18.33
C ASP A 83 0.29 -13.96 18.50
N ASP A 84 0.76 -14.77 17.52
CA ASP A 84 0.76 -16.24 17.56
C ASP A 84 -0.64 -16.87 17.72
N MET A 85 -1.61 -16.36 16.94
CA MET A 85 -3.02 -16.79 16.98
C MET A 85 -3.56 -17.03 15.57
N ALA A 86 -4.58 -17.91 15.46
CA ALA A 86 -5.35 -18.05 14.23
C ALA A 86 -6.22 -16.81 13.98
N LEU A 87 -6.44 -16.46 12.68
CA LEU A 87 -7.14 -15.24 12.25
C LEU A 87 -8.43 -14.95 13.02
N PHE A 88 -9.34 -15.91 13.16
CA PHE A 88 -10.64 -15.64 13.78
C PHE A 88 -10.53 -15.36 15.28
N ASP A 89 -9.64 -16.05 16.01
CA ASP A 89 -9.38 -15.78 17.43
C ASP A 89 -8.66 -14.45 17.59
N TRP A 90 -7.69 -14.17 16.75
CA TRP A 90 -6.98 -12.91 16.69
C TRP A 90 -7.95 -11.74 16.45
N LEU A 91 -8.79 -11.83 15.41
CA LEU A 91 -9.69 -10.76 15.01
C LEU A 91 -10.81 -10.54 16.03
N PHE A 92 -11.62 -11.58 16.32
CA PHE A 92 -12.86 -11.40 17.09
C PHE A 92 -12.64 -11.31 18.60
N LYS A 93 -11.59 -11.95 19.15
CA LYS A 93 -11.35 -11.94 20.58
C LYS A 93 -10.38 -10.85 21.04
N ASN A 94 -9.54 -10.32 20.14
CA ASN A 94 -8.48 -9.38 20.50
C ASN A 94 -8.56 -8.07 19.72
N ILE A 95 -8.56 -8.11 18.39
CA ILE A 95 -8.40 -6.89 17.57
C ILE A 95 -9.67 -6.04 17.57
N LEU A 96 -10.82 -6.58 17.18
CA LEU A 96 -12.08 -5.82 17.15
C LEU A 96 -12.42 -5.20 18.52
N PRO A 97 -12.31 -5.92 19.67
CA PRO A 97 -12.53 -5.31 20.98
C PRO A 97 -11.53 -4.19 21.31
N ALA A 98 -10.29 -4.28 20.83
CA ALA A 98 -9.31 -3.21 21.02
C ALA A 98 -9.63 -2.00 20.12
N GLU A 99 -9.99 -2.23 18.86
CA GLU A 99 -10.38 -1.21 17.88
C GLU A 99 -11.60 -0.40 18.33
N ASP A 100 -12.59 -1.03 18.95
CA ASP A 100 -13.77 -0.37 19.51
C ASP A 100 -13.42 0.69 20.58
N THR A 101 -12.22 0.63 21.15
CA THR A 101 -11.73 1.61 22.11
C THR A 101 -10.89 2.73 21.52
N LEU A 102 -10.50 2.64 20.24
CA LEU A 102 -9.66 3.64 19.59
C LEU A 102 -10.44 4.94 19.38
N THR A 103 -9.76 6.06 19.59
CA THR A 103 -10.28 7.41 19.34
C THR A 103 -9.75 7.96 18.03
N ALA A 104 -10.34 9.05 17.54
CA ALA A 104 -9.86 9.77 16.36
C ALA A 104 -8.38 10.20 16.51
N GLU A 105 -7.94 10.58 17.72
CA GLU A 105 -6.54 10.91 18.00
C GLU A 105 -5.63 9.67 17.89
N ASP A 106 -6.08 8.51 18.35
CA ASP A 106 -5.34 7.24 18.20
C ASP A 106 -5.17 6.89 16.72
N ILE A 107 -6.24 6.99 15.93
CA ILE A 107 -6.20 6.75 14.47
C ILE A 107 -5.24 7.72 13.79
N TYR A 108 -5.29 9.00 14.14
CA TYR A 108 -4.39 10.00 13.56
C TYR A 108 -2.92 9.74 13.92
N CYS A 109 -2.62 9.49 15.20
CA CYS A 109 -1.27 9.19 15.66
C CYS A 109 -0.73 7.90 15.02
N GLY A 110 -1.56 6.85 14.98
CA GLY A 110 -1.21 5.57 14.35
C GLY A 110 -0.95 5.71 12.85
N SER A 111 -1.80 6.44 12.14
CA SER A 111 -1.63 6.68 10.71
C SER A 111 -0.39 7.51 10.38
N ARG A 112 -0.04 8.51 11.22
CA ARG A 112 1.23 9.25 11.08
C ARG A 112 2.45 8.35 11.27
N LEU A 113 2.41 7.48 12.29
CA LEU A 113 3.49 6.52 12.55
C LEU A 113 3.64 5.53 11.39
N ALA A 114 2.53 5.03 10.85
CA ALA A 114 2.51 4.18 9.67
C ALA A 114 3.13 4.87 8.45
N ALA A 115 2.72 6.12 8.19
CA ALA A 115 3.25 6.90 7.08
C ALA A 115 4.76 7.17 7.22
N LEU A 116 5.24 7.47 8.43
CA LEU A 116 6.67 7.63 8.72
C LEU A 116 7.46 6.34 8.38
N GLU A 117 6.97 5.19 8.83
CA GLU A 117 7.60 3.88 8.58
C GLU A 117 7.62 3.55 7.08
N MET A 118 6.49 3.75 6.40
CA MET A 118 6.36 3.57 4.96
C MET A 118 7.30 4.48 4.17
N ILE A 119 7.38 5.77 4.50
CA ILE A 119 8.32 6.71 3.85
C ILE A 119 9.76 6.25 4.03
N ARG A 120 10.17 5.88 5.24
CA ARG A 120 11.54 5.42 5.53
C ARG A 120 11.93 4.18 4.73
N SER A 121 10.96 3.34 4.40
CA SER A 121 11.17 2.14 3.59
C SER A 121 11.05 2.37 2.08
N GLY A 122 10.64 3.57 1.63
CA GLY A 122 10.56 3.92 0.21
C GLY A 122 9.15 3.86 -0.40
N THR A 123 8.12 3.78 0.42
CA THR A 123 6.71 3.78 -0.01
C THR A 123 6.19 5.21 -0.15
N THR A 124 5.54 5.52 -1.27
CA THR A 124 4.93 6.83 -1.52
C THR A 124 3.42 6.78 -1.66
N PHE A 125 2.86 5.61 -1.86
CA PHE A 125 1.42 5.35 -1.94
C PHE A 125 1.03 4.20 -1.02
N PHE A 126 -0.10 4.35 -0.33
CA PHE A 126 -0.75 3.25 0.39
C PHE A 126 -2.26 3.24 0.16
N ASN A 127 -2.84 2.04 0.18
CA ASN A 127 -4.28 1.83 0.18
C ASN A 127 -4.70 1.36 1.57
N ASP A 128 -5.50 2.16 2.26
CA ASP A 128 -5.93 1.93 3.64
C ASP A 128 -7.36 1.42 3.70
N MET A 129 -7.60 0.38 4.48
CA MET A 129 -8.92 -0.13 4.82
C MET A 129 -9.11 0.00 6.34
N TYR A 130 -9.77 1.08 6.80
CA TYR A 130 -9.96 1.29 8.23
C TYR A 130 -11.21 2.14 8.55
N PHE A 131 -11.28 2.59 9.81
CA PHE A 131 -12.35 3.44 10.33
C PHE A 131 -11.88 4.89 10.49
N MET A 132 -12.80 5.83 10.79
CA MET A 132 -12.47 7.24 10.98
C MET A 132 -11.54 7.80 9.88
N ASN A 133 -11.85 7.46 8.65
CA ASN A 133 -11.04 7.66 7.45
C ASN A 133 -10.50 9.09 7.26
N GLY A 134 -11.18 10.10 7.83
CA GLY A 134 -10.73 11.49 7.83
C GLY A 134 -9.37 11.69 8.50
N GLU A 135 -9.08 10.94 9.55
CA GLU A 135 -7.83 11.06 10.30
C GLU A 135 -6.64 10.44 9.56
N THR A 136 -6.83 9.27 8.94
CA THR A 136 -5.81 8.68 8.06
C THR A 136 -5.56 9.57 6.84
N ALA A 137 -6.62 10.09 6.23
CA ALA A 137 -6.49 11.04 5.12
C ALA A 137 -5.75 12.32 5.52
N ARG A 138 -5.99 12.83 6.73
CA ARG A 138 -5.26 13.96 7.29
C ARG A 138 -3.78 13.66 7.46
N ALA A 139 -3.42 12.53 8.05
CA ALA A 139 -2.05 12.08 8.24
C ALA A 139 -1.30 11.95 6.91
N ALA A 140 -1.92 11.32 5.90
CA ALA A 140 -1.35 11.18 4.56
C ALA A 140 -1.06 12.54 3.90
N ARG A 141 -2.00 13.50 4.01
CA ARG A 141 -1.82 14.87 3.46
C ARG A 141 -0.68 15.60 4.13
N GLU A 142 -0.62 15.59 5.45
CA GLU A 142 0.40 16.29 6.24
C GLU A 142 1.81 15.79 5.92
N LEU A 143 1.96 14.48 5.69
CA LEU A 143 3.24 13.87 5.33
C LEU A 143 3.50 13.83 3.81
N GLY A 144 2.58 14.36 3.00
CA GLY A 144 2.77 14.50 1.55
C GLY A 144 2.65 13.21 0.75
N MET A 145 2.20 12.11 1.36
CA MET A 145 2.01 10.82 0.69
C MET A 145 0.79 10.81 -0.25
N ARG A 146 0.79 9.90 -1.20
CA ARG A 146 -0.42 9.49 -1.90
C ARG A 146 -1.14 8.43 -1.09
N ALA A 147 -2.46 8.46 -1.07
CA ALA A 147 -3.27 7.44 -0.44
C ALA A 147 -4.59 7.22 -1.16
N GLU A 148 -5.04 5.98 -1.18
CA GLU A 148 -6.42 5.60 -1.41
C GLU A 148 -7.01 5.18 -0.07
N ILE A 149 -8.01 5.91 0.43
CA ILE A 149 -8.64 5.64 1.72
C ILE A 149 -9.96 4.91 1.44
N ALA A 150 -9.92 3.60 1.60
CA ALA A 150 -11.07 2.74 1.38
C ALA A 150 -11.95 2.72 2.64
N MET A 151 -13.09 3.37 2.59
CA MET A 151 -14.05 3.41 3.70
C MET A 151 -14.65 2.03 3.90
N THR A 152 -14.46 1.48 5.11
CA THR A 152 -14.80 0.10 5.44
C THR A 152 -16.27 -0.05 5.83
N PHE A 153 -16.97 -0.95 5.15
CA PHE A 153 -18.37 -1.29 5.39
C PHE A 153 -18.49 -2.72 5.93
N VAL A 154 -19.16 -2.84 7.08
CA VAL A 154 -19.40 -4.07 7.82
C VAL A 154 -20.77 -3.97 8.45
N ASP A 155 -21.69 -4.89 8.14
CA ASP A 155 -23.01 -4.93 8.76
C ASP A 155 -23.20 -6.13 9.72
N ALA A 156 -22.22 -7.03 9.81
CA ALA A 156 -22.27 -8.22 10.65
C ALA A 156 -23.58 -9.03 10.50
N MET A 157 -24.19 -8.98 9.31
CA MET A 157 -25.49 -9.58 8.95
C MET A 157 -26.70 -8.95 9.68
N GLU A 158 -26.53 -7.79 10.35
CA GLU A 158 -27.58 -7.11 11.12
C GLU A 158 -28.29 -6.04 10.27
N ASP A 159 -29.64 -6.07 10.24
CA ASP A 159 -30.45 -5.17 9.42
C ASP A 159 -30.27 -3.70 9.81
N GLU A 160 -30.32 -3.37 11.11
CA GLU A 160 -30.15 -2.01 11.59
C GLU A 160 -28.77 -1.42 11.23
N ARG A 161 -27.72 -2.25 11.37
CA ARG A 161 -26.36 -1.85 11.03
C ARG A 161 -26.23 -1.63 9.53
N ARG A 162 -26.85 -2.47 8.72
CA ARG A 162 -26.86 -2.35 7.26
C ARG A 162 -27.51 -1.04 6.78
N GLU A 163 -28.62 -0.62 7.37
CA GLU A 163 -29.25 0.67 7.03
C GLU A 163 -28.33 1.85 7.32
N LYS A 164 -27.59 1.82 8.44
CA LYS A 164 -26.55 2.81 8.74
C LYS A 164 -25.44 2.80 7.68
N MET A 165 -24.99 1.61 7.24
CA MET A 165 -23.98 1.49 6.19
C MET A 165 -24.49 2.03 4.84
N PHE A 166 -25.76 1.79 4.48
CA PHE A 166 -26.35 2.35 3.27
C PHE A 166 -26.37 3.89 3.30
N ALA A 167 -26.72 4.48 4.43
CA ALA A 167 -26.69 5.94 4.60
C ALA A 167 -25.28 6.50 4.46
N GLN A 168 -24.27 5.84 5.03
CA GLN A 168 -22.88 6.24 4.92
C GLN A 168 -22.37 6.11 3.47
N LEU A 169 -22.68 5.01 2.78
CA LEU A 169 -22.35 4.83 1.37
C LEU A 169 -22.92 5.93 0.47
N ALA A 170 -24.16 6.34 0.74
CA ALA A 170 -24.82 7.43 0.01
C ALA A 170 -24.11 8.78 0.22
N ALA A 171 -23.55 9.00 1.40
CA ALA A 171 -22.87 10.24 1.81
C ALA A 171 -21.40 10.30 1.45
N LEU A 172 -20.82 9.24 0.82
CA LEU A 172 -19.42 9.24 0.42
C LEU A 172 -19.03 10.50 -0.36
N PRO A 173 -17.90 11.15 -0.02
CA PRO A 173 -17.44 12.32 -0.76
C PRO A 173 -17.16 11.93 -2.22
N PHE A 174 -17.80 12.63 -3.13
CA PHE A 174 -17.66 12.41 -4.56
C PHE A 174 -16.29 12.87 -5.08
N GLY A 175 -15.77 12.14 -6.06
CA GLY A 175 -14.63 12.54 -6.85
C GLY A 175 -13.36 12.65 -6.04
N GLY A 176 -12.65 11.62 -5.95
CA GLY A 176 -11.36 11.31 -5.38
C GLY A 176 -10.30 12.39 -5.15
N ASN A 177 -10.66 13.63 -4.94
CA ASN A 177 -9.73 14.74 -4.77
C ASN A 177 -10.09 15.55 -3.52
N ALA A 178 -9.95 14.92 -2.36
CA ALA A 178 -10.34 15.52 -1.09
C ALA A 178 -9.54 16.78 -0.70
N ASP A 179 -8.42 17.05 -1.37
CA ASP A 179 -7.52 18.17 -1.06
C ASP A 179 -7.12 19.03 -2.27
N GLY A 180 -7.69 18.76 -3.45
CA GLY A 180 -7.32 19.45 -4.69
C GLY A 180 -5.97 19.01 -5.29
N SER A 181 -5.16 18.23 -4.57
CA SER A 181 -3.86 17.75 -5.06
C SER A 181 -3.94 16.46 -5.90
N GLY A 182 -5.04 15.71 -5.76
CA GLY A 182 -5.20 14.38 -6.35
C GLY A 182 -4.40 13.27 -5.67
N ARG A 183 -3.65 13.58 -4.60
CA ARG A 183 -2.84 12.60 -3.88
C ARG A 183 -3.64 11.71 -2.96
N VAL A 184 -4.63 12.27 -2.25
CA VAL A 184 -5.48 11.53 -1.32
C VAL A 184 -6.88 11.39 -1.90
N ARG A 185 -7.31 10.15 -2.10
CA ARG A 185 -8.61 9.79 -2.68
C ARG A 185 -9.37 8.87 -1.74
N PHE A 186 -10.70 8.81 -1.93
CA PHE A 186 -11.56 7.89 -1.19
C PHE A 186 -12.12 6.82 -2.11
N SER A 187 -12.29 5.61 -1.57
CA SER A 187 -12.91 4.49 -2.24
C SER A 187 -13.80 3.69 -1.28
N VAL A 188 -14.37 2.59 -1.76
CA VAL A 188 -15.26 1.72 -1.00
C VAL A 188 -14.48 0.48 -0.58
N ALA A 189 -14.64 0.03 0.68
CA ALA A 189 -14.22 -1.29 1.12
C ALA A 189 -15.40 -2.07 1.69
N ALA A 190 -15.62 -3.29 1.19
CA ALA A 190 -16.48 -4.27 1.83
C ALA A 190 -15.58 -5.34 2.45
N HIS A 191 -15.61 -5.47 3.78
CA HIS A 191 -14.56 -6.13 4.55
C HIS A 191 -14.29 -7.57 4.08
N ALA A 192 -15.19 -8.51 4.36
CA ALA A 192 -15.01 -9.92 4.03
C ALA A 192 -16.36 -10.64 3.94
N VAL A 193 -16.36 -11.84 3.34
CA VAL A 193 -17.60 -12.65 3.14
C VAL A 193 -18.28 -13.04 4.44
N TYR A 194 -17.56 -13.10 5.55
CA TYR A 194 -18.09 -13.47 6.87
C TYR A 194 -18.52 -12.28 7.73
N THR A 195 -18.43 -11.05 7.23
CA THR A 195 -18.80 -9.81 7.97
C THR A 195 -19.75 -8.92 7.18
N VAL A 196 -19.98 -9.20 5.90
CA VAL A 196 -20.75 -8.35 4.98
C VAL A 196 -21.86 -9.17 4.33
N SER A 197 -23.12 -8.73 4.53
CA SER A 197 -24.29 -9.40 3.94
C SER A 197 -24.35 -9.23 2.42
N GLU A 198 -25.06 -10.14 1.73
CA GLU A 198 -25.28 -10.07 0.28
C GLU A 198 -25.81 -8.70 -0.18
N LYS A 199 -26.78 -8.16 0.54
CA LYS A 199 -27.38 -6.85 0.20
C LYS A 199 -26.33 -5.73 0.26
N LEU A 200 -25.46 -5.76 1.27
CA LEU A 200 -24.40 -4.75 1.43
C LEU A 200 -23.31 -4.94 0.37
N TRP A 201 -22.92 -6.19 0.05
CA TRP A 201 -21.98 -6.50 -1.04
C TRP A 201 -22.46 -5.90 -2.37
N ARG A 202 -23.70 -6.18 -2.77
CA ARG A 202 -24.28 -5.64 -4.00
C ARG A 202 -24.27 -4.12 -3.99
N ARG A 203 -24.69 -3.49 -2.91
CA ARG A 203 -24.75 -2.02 -2.82
C ARG A 203 -23.36 -1.38 -2.86
N CYS A 204 -22.34 -1.95 -2.18
CA CYS A 204 -20.97 -1.48 -2.26
C CYS A 204 -20.43 -1.56 -3.70
N ALA A 205 -20.66 -2.69 -4.37
CA ALA A 205 -20.23 -2.89 -5.76
C ALA A 205 -20.93 -1.91 -6.73
N ASP A 206 -22.23 -1.68 -6.57
CA ASP A 206 -22.99 -0.75 -7.40
C ASP A 206 -22.48 0.69 -7.22
N VAL A 207 -22.35 1.15 -5.98
CA VAL A 207 -21.82 2.49 -5.68
C VAL A 207 -20.40 2.67 -6.21
N ALA A 208 -19.54 1.66 -6.06
CA ALA A 208 -18.19 1.73 -6.59
C ALA A 208 -18.18 1.87 -8.11
N ARG A 209 -19.01 1.11 -8.83
CA ARG A 209 -19.14 1.19 -10.30
C ARG A 209 -19.76 2.52 -10.75
N GLU A 210 -20.89 2.90 -10.15
CA GLU A 210 -21.62 4.15 -10.49
C GLU A 210 -20.72 5.39 -10.37
N ARG A 211 -19.81 5.37 -9.39
CA ARG A 211 -18.94 6.51 -9.08
C ARG A 211 -17.51 6.37 -9.62
N GLY A 212 -17.20 5.29 -10.33
CA GLY A 212 -15.85 5.03 -10.84
C GLY A 212 -14.79 4.84 -9.74
N LEU A 213 -15.20 4.30 -8.58
CA LEU A 213 -14.34 4.07 -7.43
C LEU A 213 -13.77 2.65 -7.43
N ARG A 214 -12.69 2.44 -6.69
CA ARG A 214 -12.20 1.10 -6.35
C ARG A 214 -13.13 0.47 -5.31
N LEU A 215 -13.24 -0.87 -5.37
CA LEU A 215 -13.83 -1.70 -4.34
C LEU A 215 -12.72 -2.57 -3.74
N HIS A 216 -12.40 -2.33 -2.48
CA HIS A 216 -11.37 -3.04 -1.74
C HIS A 216 -12.00 -4.13 -0.88
N VAL A 217 -11.42 -5.34 -0.87
CA VAL A 217 -12.00 -6.51 -0.19
C VAL A 217 -10.90 -7.43 0.35
N HIS A 218 -11.17 -8.18 1.43
CA HIS A 218 -10.43 -9.39 1.77
C HIS A 218 -11.09 -10.57 1.05
N LEU A 219 -10.28 -11.46 0.48
CA LEU A 219 -10.78 -12.54 -0.37
C LEU A 219 -10.00 -13.82 -0.18
N SER A 220 -10.68 -14.89 0.21
CA SER A 220 -10.14 -16.26 0.29
C SER A 220 -8.82 -16.32 1.05
N GLU A 221 -8.74 -15.63 2.20
CA GLU A 221 -7.54 -15.54 3.01
C GLU A 221 -7.22 -16.86 3.69
N THR A 222 -8.20 -17.46 4.38
CA THR A 222 -8.03 -18.71 5.12
C THR A 222 -8.89 -19.83 4.56
N LYS A 223 -8.44 -21.08 4.78
CA LYS A 223 -9.27 -22.24 4.42
C LYS A 223 -10.62 -22.24 5.13
N LYS A 224 -10.63 -21.80 6.40
CA LYS A 224 -11.88 -21.71 7.17
C LYS A 224 -12.87 -20.73 6.53
N GLU A 225 -12.42 -19.57 6.05
CA GLU A 225 -13.27 -18.61 5.32
C GLU A 225 -13.92 -19.28 4.10
N VAL A 226 -13.10 -20.02 3.32
CA VAL A 226 -13.58 -20.72 2.13
C VAL A 226 -14.61 -21.80 2.50
N ASP A 227 -14.29 -22.65 3.49
CA ASP A 227 -15.16 -23.75 3.92
C ASP A 227 -16.50 -23.22 4.48
N ASP A 228 -16.45 -22.16 5.31
CA ASP A 228 -17.65 -21.53 5.88
C ASP A 228 -18.52 -20.89 4.77
N CYS A 229 -17.91 -20.24 3.77
CA CYS A 229 -18.63 -19.66 2.64
C CYS A 229 -19.31 -20.76 1.78
N VAL A 230 -18.62 -21.86 1.52
CA VAL A 230 -19.20 -23.01 0.81
C VAL A 230 -20.35 -23.62 1.62
N ALA A 231 -20.22 -23.75 2.93
CA ALA A 231 -21.29 -24.26 3.78
C ALA A 231 -22.52 -23.35 3.79
N ALA A 232 -22.33 -22.03 3.78
CA ALA A 232 -23.40 -21.04 3.84
C ALA A 232 -24.09 -20.80 2.48
N HIS A 233 -23.32 -20.78 1.39
CA HIS A 233 -23.77 -20.33 0.07
C HIS A 233 -23.66 -21.38 -1.04
N GLY A 234 -23.07 -22.56 -0.77
CA GLY A 234 -22.79 -23.59 -1.78
C GLY A 234 -21.68 -23.19 -2.77
N LEU A 235 -21.00 -22.06 -2.55
CA LEU A 235 -19.98 -21.47 -3.43
C LEU A 235 -18.79 -20.97 -2.59
N SER A 236 -17.60 -21.05 -3.17
CA SER A 236 -16.42 -20.40 -2.59
C SER A 236 -16.53 -18.87 -2.62
N PRO A 237 -15.74 -18.12 -1.83
CA PRO A 237 -15.79 -16.65 -1.81
C PRO A 237 -15.69 -16.02 -3.20
N VAL A 238 -14.77 -16.49 -4.04
CA VAL A 238 -14.60 -15.98 -5.41
C VAL A 238 -15.85 -16.19 -6.25
N ARG A 239 -16.37 -17.43 -6.29
CA ARG A 239 -17.54 -17.77 -7.08
C ARG A 239 -18.81 -17.11 -6.55
N TRP A 240 -18.93 -16.99 -5.21
CA TRP A 240 -20.06 -16.30 -4.61
C TRP A 240 -20.07 -14.82 -4.94
N LEU A 241 -18.94 -14.09 -4.76
CA LEU A 241 -18.84 -12.68 -5.10
C LEU A 241 -19.03 -12.43 -6.61
N ASP A 242 -18.57 -13.35 -7.48
CA ASP A 242 -18.84 -13.26 -8.91
C ASP A 242 -20.33 -13.41 -9.22
N SER A 243 -21.02 -14.36 -8.59
CA SER A 243 -22.48 -14.55 -8.75
C SER A 243 -23.30 -13.34 -8.29
N LEU A 244 -22.78 -12.56 -7.33
CA LEU A 244 -23.36 -11.30 -6.90
C LEU A 244 -23.06 -10.13 -7.85
N GLY A 245 -22.20 -10.33 -8.86
CA GLY A 245 -21.74 -9.28 -9.75
C GLY A 245 -20.76 -8.30 -9.08
N VAL A 246 -20.07 -8.71 -8.02
CA VAL A 246 -19.12 -7.86 -7.27
C VAL A 246 -17.79 -7.75 -8.00
N LEU A 247 -17.30 -8.86 -8.59
CA LEU A 247 -15.98 -8.91 -9.19
C LEU A 247 -15.89 -8.10 -10.49
N GLY A 248 -14.81 -7.36 -10.65
CA GLY A 248 -14.55 -6.52 -11.82
C GLY A 248 -13.19 -5.85 -11.80
N GLY A 249 -12.84 -5.15 -12.88
CA GLY A 249 -11.54 -4.49 -13.04
C GLY A 249 -11.26 -3.34 -12.07
N ASN A 250 -12.26 -2.91 -11.30
CA ASN A 250 -12.13 -1.94 -10.23
C ASN A 250 -11.93 -2.58 -8.84
N VAL A 251 -11.95 -3.92 -8.75
CA VAL A 251 -11.77 -4.65 -7.48
C VAL A 251 -10.29 -4.83 -7.18
N VAL A 252 -9.91 -4.50 -5.94
CA VAL A 252 -8.61 -4.77 -5.33
C VAL A 252 -8.85 -5.74 -4.18
N ALA A 253 -8.38 -6.99 -4.31
CA ALA A 253 -8.67 -8.07 -3.39
C ALA A 253 -7.41 -8.50 -2.63
N ALA A 254 -7.39 -8.25 -1.31
CA ALA A 254 -6.31 -8.66 -0.43
C ALA A 254 -6.32 -10.18 -0.19
N HIS A 255 -5.15 -10.73 0.03
CA HIS A 255 -4.82 -12.12 0.31
C HIS A 255 -4.92 -13.06 -0.89
N GLY A 256 -6.07 -13.58 -1.27
CA GLY A 256 -6.22 -14.53 -2.38
C GLY A 256 -5.36 -15.78 -2.22
N VAL A 257 -5.31 -16.35 -1.00
CA VAL A 257 -4.45 -17.49 -0.65
C VAL A 257 -5.05 -18.81 -1.11
N TRP A 258 -6.32 -19.02 -0.81
CA TRP A 258 -7.05 -20.27 -1.10
C TRP A 258 -7.85 -20.14 -2.39
N LEU A 259 -7.19 -20.36 -3.51
CA LEU A 259 -7.75 -20.29 -4.86
C LEU A 259 -7.52 -21.63 -5.60
N ASP A 260 -8.47 -22.10 -6.34
CA ASP A 260 -8.26 -23.16 -7.34
C ASP A 260 -7.91 -22.57 -8.73
N ASP A 261 -7.64 -23.43 -9.72
CA ASP A 261 -7.21 -22.96 -11.04
C ASP A 261 -8.35 -22.28 -11.83
N GLU A 262 -9.61 -22.68 -11.62
CA GLU A 262 -10.77 -22.06 -12.25
C GLU A 262 -11.01 -20.66 -11.66
N GLU A 263 -10.84 -20.49 -10.35
CA GLU A 263 -10.94 -19.19 -9.68
C GLU A 263 -9.82 -18.23 -10.12
N ILE A 264 -8.62 -18.75 -10.32
CA ILE A 264 -7.52 -17.97 -10.89
C ILE A 264 -7.89 -17.48 -12.30
N ALA A 265 -8.44 -18.35 -13.13
CA ALA A 265 -8.90 -17.99 -14.47
C ALA A 265 -10.03 -16.96 -14.44
N LEU A 266 -11.01 -17.11 -13.52
CA LEU A 266 -12.12 -16.18 -13.33
C LEU A 266 -11.64 -14.81 -12.87
N LEU A 267 -10.77 -14.73 -11.87
CA LEU A 267 -10.21 -13.48 -11.37
C LEU A 267 -9.43 -12.73 -12.47
N ARG A 268 -8.68 -13.46 -13.29
CA ARG A 268 -8.02 -12.89 -14.48
C ARG A 268 -9.03 -12.33 -15.47
N GLU A 269 -10.09 -13.09 -15.81
CA GLU A 269 -11.13 -12.68 -16.75
C GLU A 269 -11.84 -11.41 -16.27
N ARG A 270 -12.20 -11.34 -14.98
CA ARG A 270 -12.82 -10.17 -14.36
C ARG A 270 -11.84 -8.98 -14.21
N GLY A 271 -10.54 -9.21 -14.40
CA GLY A 271 -9.51 -8.17 -14.28
C GLY A 271 -9.29 -7.69 -12.84
N VAL A 272 -9.61 -8.52 -11.85
CA VAL A 272 -9.37 -8.26 -10.42
C VAL A 272 -7.87 -8.12 -10.18
N THR A 273 -7.47 -7.18 -9.32
CA THR A 273 -6.09 -7.11 -8.82
C THR A 273 -6.01 -7.80 -7.48
N LEU A 274 -5.18 -8.84 -7.38
CA LEU A 274 -4.87 -9.51 -6.11
C LEU A 274 -3.73 -8.80 -5.40
N VAL A 275 -3.84 -8.64 -4.07
CA VAL A 275 -2.76 -8.08 -3.24
C VAL A 275 -2.23 -9.17 -2.33
N HIS A 276 -0.99 -9.57 -2.57
CA HIS A 276 -0.30 -10.54 -1.72
C HIS A 276 0.29 -9.86 -0.49
N ASN A 277 -0.01 -10.39 0.71
CA ASN A 277 0.45 -9.89 2.00
C ASN A 277 1.26 -10.99 2.71
N PRO A 278 2.48 -11.29 2.27
CA PRO A 278 3.21 -12.50 2.67
C PRO A 278 3.47 -12.60 4.17
N ALA A 279 3.89 -11.52 4.83
CA ALA A 279 4.18 -11.54 6.27
C ALA A 279 2.92 -11.87 7.09
N SER A 280 1.82 -11.16 6.85
CA SER A 280 0.54 -11.38 7.53
C SER A 280 0.00 -12.79 7.27
N ASN A 281 -0.02 -13.23 6.00
CA ASN A 281 -0.48 -14.58 5.65
C ASN A 281 0.29 -15.68 6.37
N MET A 282 1.61 -15.52 6.51
CA MET A 282 2.46 -16.49 7.24
C MET A 282 2.23 -16.40 8.74
N LYS A 283 2.18 -15.19 9.31
CA LYS A 283 2.04 -14.98 10.74
C LYS A 283 0.71 -15.53 11.27
N LEU A 284 -0.38 -15.33 10.53
CA LEU A 284 -1.71 -15.85 10.86
C LEU A 284 -1.93 -17.31 10.39
N ALA A 285 -0.90 -17.94 9.81
CA ALA A 285 -0.98 -19.26 9.22
C ALA A 285 -2.13 -19.41 8.20
N SER A 286 -2.44 -18.32 7.47
CA SER A 286 -3.53 -18.30 6.47
C SER A 286 -3.27 -19.28 5.32
N GLY A 287 -2.01 -19.49 4.94
CA GLY A 287 -1.61 -20.45 3.89
C GLY A 287 -0.54 -19.89 2.94
N ILE A 288 -0.32 -20.58 1.82
CA ILE A 288 0.70 -20.21 0.82
C ILE A 288 0.03 -19.63 -0.42
N PHE A 289 0.33 -18.38 -0.73
CA PHE A 289 -0.14 -17.70 -1.93
C PHE A 289 0.38 -18.38 -3.21
N ARG A 290 -0.49 -18.62 -4.18
CA ARG A 290 -0.16 -19.33 -5.42
C ARG A 290 0.50 -18.43 -6.47
N GLY A 291 1.53 -17.66 -6.09
CA GLY A 291 2.15 -16.62 -6.90
C GLY A 291 2.59 -17.09 -8.28
N LYS A 292 3.23 -18.29 -8.38
CA LYS A 292 3.64 -18.88 -9.66
C LYS A 292 2.46 -19.18 -10.60
N ALA A 293 1.35 -19.71 -10.06
CA ALA A 293 0.17 -20.02 -10.85
C ALA A 293 -0.52 -18.74 -11.35
N LEU A 294 -0.66 -17.74 -10.47
CA LEU A 294 -1.23 -16.44 -10.79
C LEU A 294 -0.42 -15.69 -11.86
N SER A 295 0.91 -15.72 -11.72
CA SER A 295 1.82 -15.12 -12.70
C SER A 295 1.69 -15.78 -14.08
N ARG A 296 1.75 -17.12 -14.13
CA ARG A 296 1.56 -17.89 -15.37
C ARG A 296 0.21 -17.67 -16.03
N ALA A 297 -0.83 -17.50 -15.23
CA ALA A 297 -2.17 -17.16 -15.73
C ALA A 297 -2.28 -15.72 -16.24
N GLY A 298 -1.31 -14.85 -15.95
CA GLY A 298 -1.34 -13.43 -16.32
C GLY A 298 -2.32 -12.61 -15.45
N CYS A 299 -2.53 -13.01 -14.21
CA CYS A 299 -3.30 -12.25 -13.24
C CYS A 299 -2.60 -10.94 -12.87
N ARG A 300 -3.39 -9.93 -12.48
CA ARG A 300 -2.85 -8.70 -11.91
C ARG A 300 -2.52 -8.94 -10.45
N VAL A 301 -1.25 -8.77 -10.08
CA VAL A 301 -0.77 -8.92 -8.71
C VAL A 301 -0.07 -7.66 -8.25
N ALA A 302 -0.33 -7.27 -7.01
CA ALA A 302 0.37 -6.24 -6.26
C ALA A 302 0.81 -6.81 -4.90
N LEU A 303 1.62 -6.05 -4.15
CA LEU A 303 2.00 -6.37 -2.79
C LEU A 303 1.37 -5.38 -1.81
N GLY A 304 1.11 -5.86 -0.60
CA GLY A 304 0.69 -5.07 0.54
C GLY A 304 1.32 -5.61 1.82
N THR A 305 1.35 -4.77 2.84
CA THR A 305 1.88 -5.15 4.16
C THR A 305 0.81 -5.72 5.08
N ASP A 306 -0.47 -5.47 4.78
CA ASP A 306 -1.54 -5.59 5.77
C ASP A 306 -1.32 -4.64 6.96
N GLY A 307 -2.02 -4.83 8.09
CA GLY A 307 -1.86 -4.01 9.28
C GLY A 307 -0.66 -4.43 10.14
N ALA A 308 -0.08 -3.47 10.89
CA ALA A 308 1.00 -3.76 11.81
C ALA A 308 0.59 -4.65 13.01
N ALA A 309 -0.69 -4.93 13.19
CA ALA A 309 -1.17 -5.91 14.17
C ALA A 309 -0.96 -7.35 13.70
N SER A 310 -1.03 -7.63 12.39
CA SER A 310 -0.82 -8.96 11.81
C SER A 310 0.55 -9.16 11.14
N ASN A 311 1.28 -8.07 10.85
CA ASN A 311 2.60 -8.08 10.22
C ASN A 311 3.73 -7.64 11.16
N ASN A 312 3.46 -6.73 12.08
CA ASN A 312 4.37 -5.99 12.97
C ASN A 312 5.20 -4.89 12.28
N ASN A 313 5.30 -4.80 10.96
CA ASN A 313 5.92 -3.69 10.25
C ASN A 313 5.16 -3.33 8.95
N LEU A 314 5.57 -2.22 8.31
CA LEU A 314 4.99 -1.73 7.06
C LEU A 314 6.08 -1.54 5.99
N ASP A 315 7.05 -2.46 5.97
CA ASP A 315 8.21 -2.41 5.06
C ASP A 315 7.98 -3.25 3.80
N MET A 316 7.65 -2.61 2.69
CA MET A 316 7.41 -3.25 1.40
C MET A 316 8.61 -4.05 0.85
N ARG A 317 9.84 -3.76 1.31
CA ARG A 317 11.03 -4.54 0.88
C ARG A 317 11.05 -5.90 1.56
N GLU A 318 10.63 -5.96 2.83
CA GLU A 318 10.47 -7.24 3.53
C GLU A 318 9.39 -8.08 2.85
N GLU A 319 8.27 -7.48 2.50
CA GLU A 319 7.21 -8.15 1.74
C GLU A 319 7.71 -8.71 0.40
N MET A 320 8.51 -7.96 -0.36
CA MET A 320 9.11 -8.46 -1.60
C MET A 320 10.00 -9.68 -1.36
N LYS A 321 10.84 -9.63 -0.34
CA LYS A 321 11.73 -10.75 0.01
C LYS A 321 10.94 -11.98 0.38
N LEU A 322 9.95 -11.82 1.26
CA LEU A 322 9.11 -12.92 1.71
C LEU A 322 8.30 -13.51 0.57
N ALA A 323 7.68 -12.70 -0.29
CA ALA A 323 6.95 -13.15 -1.47
C ALA A 323 7.82 -13.98 -2.42
N ALA A 324 9.03 -13.48 -2.73
CA ALA A 324 9.97 -14.17 -3.62
C ALA A 324 10.47 -15.49 -3.03
N LEU A 325 10.76 -15.54 -1.73
CA LEU A 325 11.23 -16.76 -1.08
C LEU A 325 10.12 -17.77 -0.88
N LEU A 326 8.94 -17.34 -0.44
CA LEU A 326 7.78 -18.22 -0.20
C LEU A 326 7.33 -18.92 -1.48
N ALA A 327 7.35 -18.22 -2.62
CA ALA A 327 7.01 -18.81 -3.91
C ALA A 327 7.93 -19.99 -4.29
N LYS A 328 9.17 -20.00 -3.81
CA LYS A 328 10.19 -21.04 -4.09
C LYS A 328 10.10 -22.25 -3.16
N VAL A 329 9.41 -22.13 -2.04
CA VAL A 329 9.22 -23.27 -1.09
C VAL A 329 8.53 -24.47 -1.77
N SER A 330 7.76 -24.22 -2.84
CA SER A 330 7.17 -25.27 -3.66
C SER A 330 8.16 -26.12 -4.48
N GLY A 331 9.48 -25.85 -4.38
CA GLY A 331 10.53 -26.61 -5.05
C GLY A 331 10.95 -26.06 -6.42
N ASP A 332 10.44 -24.88 -6.83
CA ASP A 332 10.87 -24.24 -8.08
C ASP A 332 11.67 -22.96 -7.77
N PRO A 333 13.01 -22.99 -7.99
CA PRO A 333 13.87 -21.84 -7.70
C PRO A 333 13.63 -20.64 -8.63
N GLU A 334 12.95 -20.83 -9.76
CA GLU A 334 12.62 -19.78 -10.73
C GLU A 334 11.23 -19.17 -10.48
N ALA A 335 10.45 -19.70 -9.52
CA ALA A 335 9.14 -19.15 -9.19
C ALA A 335 9.26 -17.72 -8.66
N VAL A 336 8.52 -16.78 -9.25
CA VAL A 336 8.46 -15.37 -8.86
C VAL A 336 9.85 -14.77 -8.62
N PRO A 337 10.61 -14.47 -9.67
CA PRO A 337 11.95 -13.91 -9.56
C PRO A 337 11.94 -12.47 -9.00
N ALA A 338 13.09 -11.98 -8.52
CA ALA A 338 13.24 -10.67 -7.92
C ALA A 338 12.64 -9.52 -8.77
N VAL A 339 12.86 -9.55 -10.09
CA VAL A 339 12.35 -8.52 -10.99
C VAL A 339 10.81 -8.52 -11.06
N GLU A 340 10.19 -9.68 -10.93
CA GLU A 340 8.73 -9.81 -10.95
C GLU A 340 8.11 -9.29 -9.67
N VAL A 341 8.62 -9.72 -8.52
CA VAL A 341 8.11 -9.25 -7.22
C VAL A 341 8.34 -7.75 -7.02
N PHE A 342 9.46 -7.21 -7.52
CA PHE A 342 9.69 -5.78 -7.59
C PHE A 342 8.63 -5.07 -8.45
N GLY A 343 8.25 -5.69 -9.57
CA GLY A 343 7.16 -5.20 -10.40
C GLY A 343 5.80 -5.20 -9.68
N TRP A 344 5.52 -6.18 -8.83
CA TRP A 344 4.30 -6.22 -8.00
C TRP A 344 4.26 -5.08 -6.98
N ALA A 345 5.40 -4.79 -6.33
CA ALA A 345 5.53 -3.72 -5.32
C ALA A 345 5.53 -2.30 -5.92
N THR A 346 5.76 -2.16 -7.21
CA THR A 346 5.88 -0.87 -7.92
C THR A 346 4.81 -0.72 -8.99
N ARG A 347 5.14 -1.00 -10.25
CA ARG A 347 4.25 -0.83 -11.41
C ARG A 347 2.90 -1.56 -11.25
N GLY A 348 2.89 -2.76 -10.70
CA GLY A 348 1.66 -3.55 -10.47
C GLY A 348 0.71 -2.84 -9.52
N GLY A 349 1.23 -2.37 -8.39
CA GLY A 349 0.47 -1.60 -7.40
C GLY A 349 -0.06 -0.29 -7.98
N PHE A 350 0.78 0.57 -8.53
CA PHE A 350 0.33 1.85 -9.08
C PHE A 350 -0.72 1.69 -10.20
N ARG A 351 -0.56 0.65 -11.05
CA ARG A 351 -1.55 0.32 -12.09
C ARG A 351 -2.91 -0.07 -11.50
N ALA A 352 -2.94 -0.80 -10.38
CA ALA A 352 -4.17 -1.18 -9.70
C ALA A 352 -5.03 0.04 -9.34
N PHE A 353 -4.38 1.14 -9.00
CA PHE A 353 -5.03 2.39 -8.60
C PHE A 353 -5.11 3.44 -9.73
N GLY A 354 -4.66 3.11 -10.95
CA GLY A 354 -4.69 4.04 -12.08
C GLY A 354 -3.80 5.26 -11.89
N ILE A 355 -2.67 5.10 -11.20
CA ILE A 355 -1.69 6.16 -10.94
C ILE A 355 -0.55 6.02 -11.95
N ASP A 356 -0.18 7.13 -12.59
CA ASP A 356 0.86 7.19 -13.62
C ASP A 356 2.27 7.27 -13.00
N ALA A 357 2.57 6.32 -12.10
CA ALA A 357 3.84 6.15 -11.37
C ALA A 357 4.32 4.69 -11.43
N GLY A 358 5.39 4.37 -10.70
CA GLY A 358 5.95 3.02 -10.61
C GLY A 358 6.99 2.70 -11.69
N GLU A 359 7.41 3.71 -12.46
CA GLU A 359 8.48 3.66 -13.47
C GLU A 359 9.27 4.97 -13.45
N ILE A 360 10.59 4.90 -13.64
CA ILE A 360 11.43 6.09 -13.84
C ILE A 360 11.52 6.35 -15.33
N ALA A 361 10.65 7.21 -15.84
CA ALA A 361 10.58 7.57 -17.26
C ALA A 361 10.06 9.00 -17.45
N GLU A 362 10.51 9.66 -18.53
CA GLU A 362 10.04 11.01 -18.89
C GLU A 362 8.52 11.06 -18.97
N GLY A 363 7.91 12.09 -18.39
CA GLY A 363 6.48 12.31 -18.34
C GLY A 363 5.73 11.59 -17.22
N LYS A 364 6.31 10.58 -16.56
CA LYS A 364 5.71 9.89 -15.40
C LYS A 364 5.74 10.76 -14.15
N LEU A 365 4.85 10.47 -13.19
CA LEU A 365 4.89 11.13 -11.88
C LEU A 365 6.23 10.85 -11.18
N ALA A 366 6.80 11.87 -10.60
CA ALA A 366 8.10 11.79 -9.94
C ALA A 366 7.97 11.24 -8.52
N ASP A 367 7.60 9.97 -8.46
CA ASP A 367 7.54 9.15 -7.24
C ASP A 367 8.73 8.16 -7.30
N ALA A 368 9.76 8.40 -6.50
CA ALA A 368 11.04 7.70 -6.60
C ALA A 368 11.72 7.46 -5.25
N VAL A 369 12.56 6.45 -5.23
CA VAL A 369 13.49 6.15 -4.13
C VAL A 369 14.91 6.27 -4.64
N PHE A 370 15.76 7.00 -3.92
CA PHE A 370 17.20 7.07 -4.16
C PHE A 370 17.94 6.23 -3.12
N VAL A 371 18.76 5.31 -3.59
CA VAL A 371 19.39 4.25 -2.79
C VAL A 371 20.90 4.51 -2.75
N ASP A 372 21.51 4.48 -1.56
CA ASP A 372 22.96 4.65 -1.39
C ASP A 372 23.70 3.34 -1.73
N LEU A 373 24.40 3.35 -2.86
CA LEU A 373 25.16 2.19 -3.37
C LEU A 373 26.41 1.87 -2.54
N ARG A 374 26.79 2.75 -1.59
CA ARG A 374 27.93 2.48 -0.68
C ARG A 374 27.50 1.63 0.52
N ASN A 375 26.20 1.41 0.71
CA ASN A 375 25.72 0.56 1.79
C ASN A 375 26.23 -0.87 1.61
N GLU A 376 26.73 -1.48 2.69
CA GLU A 376 27.32 -2.82 2.70
C GLU A 376 26.40 -3.91 2.12
N ARG A 377 25.07 -3.72 2.18
CA ARG A 377 24.07 -4.65 1.67
C ARG A 377 23.91 -4.60 0.14
N LEU A 378 24.46 -3.57 -0.49
CA LEU A 378 24.42 -3.38 -1.92
C LEU A 378 25.81 -3.58 -2.57
N VAL A 379 26.81 -3.99 -1.79
CA VAL A 379 28.18 -4.24 -2.26
C VAL A 379 28.55 -5.72 -2.10
N PRO A 380 29.02 -6.41 -3.19
CA PRO A 380 29.13 -5.93 -4.56
C PRO A 380 27.76 -5.81 -5.27
N ASN A 381 27.65 -4.90 -6.22
CA ASN A 381 26.42 -4.67 -6.96
C ASN A 381 26.44 -5.34 -8.36
N HIS A 382 26.31 -6.65 -8.40
CA HIS A 382 26.19 -7.38 -9.67
C HIS A 382 24.79 -7.25 -10.31
N ASN A 383 23.76 -7.13 -9.47
CA ASN A 383 22.36 -6.94 -9.87
C ASN A 383 21.63 -6.16 -8.79
N LEU A 384 21.36 -4.89 -9.07
CA LEU A 384 20.74 -3.99 -8.12
C LEU A 384 19.36 -4.47 -7.66
N ILE A 385 18.51 -4.93 -8.59
CA ILE A 385 17.15 -5.40 -8.24
C ILE A 385 17.21 -6.64 -7.36
N SER A 386 18.11 -7.57 -7.65
CA SER A 386 18.33 -8.75 -6.80
C SER A 386 18.78 -8.36 -5.39
N ASN A 387 19.78 -7.47 -5.27
CA ASN A 387 20.24 -6.96 -3.98
C ASN A 387 19.16 -6.18 -3.25
N TRP A 388 18.37 -5.39 -3.97
CA TRP A 388 17.26 -4.60 -3.42
C TRP A 388 16.17 -5.48 -2.82
N VAL A 389 15.83 -6.60 -3.48
CA VAL A 389 14.82 -7.55 -3.00
C VAL A 389 15.35 -8.43 -1.87
N TYR A 390 16.56 -8.98 -2.01
CA TYR A 390 17.02 -10.05 -1.10
C TYR A 390 17.92 -9.56 0.04
N ALA A 391 18.63 -8.45 -0.12
CA ALA A 391 19.66 -8.00 0.82
C ALA A 391 19.39 -6.67 1.49
N ALA A 392 18.82 -5.69 0.77
CA ALA A 392 18.65 -4.32 1.25
C ALA A 392 17.72 -4.20 2.47
N ASP A 393 17.89 -3.12 3.23
CA ASP A 393 16.98 -2.67 4.29
C ASP A 393 16.75 -1.13 4.21
N ALA A 394 15.96 -0.56 5.13
CA ALA A 394 15.62 0.87 5.13
C ALA A 394 16.84 1.79 5.17
N ARG A 395 17.98 1.34 5.72
CA ARG A 395 19.21 2.12 5.78
C ARG A 395 19.84 2.37 4.41
N CYS A 396 19.45 1.58 3.40
CA CYS A 396 19.87 1.81 2.02
C CYS A 396 19.16 3.02 1.39
N VAL A 397 18.01 3.45 1.93
CA VAL A 397 17.20 4.54 1.37
C VAL A 397 17.77 5.88 1.77
N ARG A 398 18.12 6.71 0.79
CA ARG A 398 18.70 8.05 1.01
C ARG A 398 17.69 9.17 0.85
N HIS A 399 16.88 9.11 -0.24
CA HIS A 399 15.82 10.07 -0.48
C HIS A 399 14.57 9.34 -0.94
N VAL A 400 13.40 9.89 -0.61
CA VAL A 400 12.10 9.46 -1.11
C VAL A 400 11.37 10.69 -1.64
N LEU A 401 10.94 10.59 -2.89
CA LEU A 401 10.15 11.63 -3.54
C LEU A 401 8.75 11.12 -3.83
N CYS A 402 7.76 11.95 -3.54
CA CYS A 402 6.38 11.77 -3.96
C CYS A 402 5.91 13.05 -4.64
N ASP A 403 5.37 12.92 -5.84
CA ASP A 403 4.86 14.07 -6.59
C ASP A 403 5.93 15.16 -6.78
N GLY A 404 7.20 14.74 -6.98
CA GLY A 404 8.36 15.61 -7.13
C GLY A 404 8.87 16.31 -5.85
N ASN A 405 8.24 16.03 -4.70
CA ASN A 405 8.63 16.60 -3.41
C ASN A 405 9.36 15.58 -2.55
N PHE A 406 10.35 16.01 -1.80
CA PHE A 406 11.03 15.16 -0.83
C PHE A 406 10.10 14.86 0.36
N LEU A 407 9.76 13.59 0.55
CA LEU A 407 9.18 13.08 1.79
C LEU A 407 10.28 12.72 2.80
N MET A 408 11.40 12.20 2.30
CA MET A 408 12.61 11.94 3.07
C MET A 408 13.82 12.47 2.30
N ARG A 409 14.71 13.16 3.00
CA ARG A 409 15.93 13.69 2.42
C ARG A 409 17.12 13.36 3.33
N ASP A 410 18.18 12.82 2.74
CA ASP A 410 19.39 12.42 3.48
C ASP A 410 19.11 11.48 4.66
N GLY A 411 18.08 10.62 4.51
CA GLY A 411 17.66 9.67 5.54
C GLY A 411 16.78 10.27 6.64
N VAL A 412 16.39 11.54 6.54
CA VAL A 412 15.60 12.25 7.55
C VAL A 412 14.20 12.57 6.99
N VAL A 413 13.16 12.19 7.73
CA VAL A 413 11.77 12.58 7.48
C VAL A 413 11.46 13.79 8.38
N PRO A 414 10.98 14.92 7.82
CA PRO A 414 10.67 16.10 8.63
C PRO A 414 9.65 15.79 9.72
N GLY A 415 9.94 16.16 10.98
CA GLY A 415 9.06 15.96 12.12
C GLY A 415 9.00 14.53 12.67
N GLU A 416 9.91 13.64 12.27
CA GLU A 416 9.88 12.22 12.66
C GLU A 416 9.93 11.97 14.17
N GLU A 417 10.69 12.78 14.93
CA GLU A 417 10.77 12.66 16.39
C GLU A 417 9.41 13.00 17.05
N GLU A 418 8.75 14.06 16.58
CA GLU A 418 7.42 14.45 17.05
C GLU A 418 6.38 13.37 16.75
N ILE A 419 6.42 12.75 15.56
CA ILE A 419 5.51 11.67 15.17
C ILE A 419 5.65 10.48 16.14
N VAL A 420 6.88 10.05 16.41
CA VAL A 420 7.15 8.93 17.32
C VAL A 420 6.69 9.27 18.74
N GLU A 421 6.97 10.49 19.22
CA GLU A 421 6.59 10.88 20.58
C GLU A 421 5.06 11.06 20.72
N ALA A 422 4.37 11.58 19.69
CA ALA A 422 2.91 11.64 19.67
C ALA A 422 2.29 10.26 19.73
N ALA A 423 2.81 9.30 18.96
CA ALA A 423 2.34 7.92 18.98
C ALA A 423 2.53 7.26 20.35
N ARG A 424 3.68 7.47 21.03
CA ARG A 424 3.92 6.98 22.40
C ARG A 424 2.93 7.54 23.43
N ARG A 425 2.40 8.73 23.18
CA ARG A 425 1.45 9.44 24.05
C ARG A 425 0.00 9.30 23.62
N ALA A 426 -0.28 8.48 22.63
CA ALA A 426 -1.64 8.29 22.14
C ALA A 426 -2.60 7.83 23.27
N PRO A 427 -3.87 8.24 23.27
CA PRO A 427 -4.82 7.93 24.35
C PRO A 427 -4.95 6.44 24.63
N PHE A 428 -4.95 5.59 23.59
CA PHE A 428 -5.02 4.14 23.71
C PHE A 428 -3.90 3.56 24.56
N LEU A 429 -2.66 4.00 24.36
CA LEU A 429 -1.51 3.52 25.15
C LEU A 429 -1.52 4.01 26.59
N ARG A 430 -2.04 5.23 26.84
CA ARG A 430 -2.16 5.77 28.19
C ARG A 430 -3.21 5.04 29.04
N ARG A 431 -4.25 4.49 28.42
CA ARG A 431 -5.30 3.73 29.13
C ARG A 431 -4.84 2.34 29.59
N LYS A 432 -3.71 1.84 29.06
CA LYS A 432 -3.14 0.52 29.38
C LYS A 432 -2.02 0.57 30.39
N ASN A 433 -1.45 1.74 30.65
CA ASN A 433 -0.47 2.02 31.69
C ASN A 433 -1.14 2.68 32.90
#